data_78b5ad7a4cb780b1e2c824a12c923907
#
_entry.id   78b5ad7a4cb780b1e2c824a12c923907
#
_cell.length_a   1.000
_cell.length_b   1.000
_cell.length_c   1.000
_cell.angle_alpha   90.00
_cell.angle_beta   90.00
_cell.angle_gamma   90.00
#
_symmetry.space_group_name_H-M   'P 1'
#
loop_
_entity.id
_entity.type
_entity.pdbx_description
1 polymer ?
#
loop_
_entity_poly.entity_id
_entity_poly.type
_entity_poly.pdbx_seq_one_letter_code
_entity_poly.pdbx_strand_id
1 'polypeptide(L)'
;MKSFSFLHLRFITNHCMPNTRILTLQKSVKVIFRMLFWVPVAGFSLLLIYNTLPYFSFSNEFSFIEERSFLFKNNFYYTCFYIHIAAGAICIGTSLIQFSRYILKKSKSIHRFSGKIYVFVVLFLGAPTGLFMSFFAKGSFWERALFMFMAGWWFITTLYGLTTIHKKNVIAHKVWMMRSYSMAMTAVTFRVYHIVFFLMGWGHLENYELSLWISVIGNMLFAEWIIYRQSKNYLKSFVI
;
A
#
# COMPACT_ATOMS: atom_id res chain seq x y z
N MET A 1 -61.36 23.27 49.30
CA MET A 1 -62.09 23.08 48.01
C MET A 1 -61.16 23.03 46.85
N LYS A 2 -61.27 21.95 46.05
CA LYS A 2 -60.74 21.66 44.72
C LYS A 2 -59.23 21.34 44.57
N SER A 3 -58.99 20.05 44.59
CA SER A 3 -57.94 19.26 44.03
C SER A 3 -57.65 19.60 42.55
N PHE A 4 -56.41 19.78 42.19
CA PHE A 4 -55.97 19.73 40.82
C PHE A 4 -54.94 18.59 40.68
N SER A 5 -55.41 17.56 40.04
CA SER A 5 -54.64 16.35 39.70
C SER A 5 -53.69 16.66 38.55
N PHE A 6 -52.35 16.55 38.72
CA PHE A 6 -51.36 16.63 37.67
C PHE A 6 -51.24 15.25 37.01
N LEU A 7 -51.76 15.13 35.80
CA LEU A 7 -51.53 13.99 34.92
C LEU A 7 -50.05 13.95 34.53
N HIS A 8 -49.36 12.94 35.02
CA HIS A 8 -48.03 12.56 34.51
C HIS A 8 -48.15 11.98 33.10
N LEU A 9 -47.92 12.79 32.09
CA LEU A 9 -47.59 12.32 30.72
C LEU A 9 -46.20 11.69 30.74
N ARG A 10 -46.14 10.37 30.90
CA ARG A 10 -44.96 9.56 30.59
C ARG A 10 -44.79 9.59 29.09
N PHE A 11 -43.86 10.43 28.58
CA PHE A 11 -43.29 10.27 27.27
C PHE A 11 -42.51 8.94 27.25
N ILE A 12 -43.11 7.91 26.70
CA ILE A 12 -42.43 6.67 26.31
C ILE A 12 -41.59 7.03 25.11
N THR A 13 -40.33 7.43 25.36
CA THR A 13 -39.32 7.43 24.33
C THR A 13 -39.05 5.97 23.97
N ASN A 14 -39.73 5.49 22.94
CA ASN A 14 -39.38 4.24 22.29
C ASN A 14 -37.92 4.37 21.77
N HIS A 15 -36.95 4.07 22.61
CA HIS A 15 -35.61 3.73 22.17
C HIS A 15 -35.73 2.44 21.36
N CYS A 16 -35.86 2.61 20.04
CA CYS A 16 -35.82 1.52 19.10
C CYS A 16 -34.42 0.89 19.24
N MET A 17 -34.30 -0.14 20.10
CA MET A 17 -33.05 -0.92 20.22
C MET A 17 -32.73 -1.47 18.84
N PRO A 18 -31.58 -1.15 18.28
CA PRO A 18 -31.22 -1.67 16.96
C PRO A 18 -31.24 -3.19 17.04
N ASN A 19 -32.02 -3.80 16.13
CA ASN A 19 -32.20 -5.23 16.05
C ASN A 19 -30.83 -5.93 16.02
N THR A 20 -30.54 -6.77 17.01
CA THR A 20 -29.24 -7.46 17.18
C THR A 20 -28.85 -8.24 15.93
N ARG A 21 -29.82 -8.76 15.15
CA ARG A 21 -29.59 -9.41 13.86
C ARG A 21 -29.05 -8.45 12.81
N ILE A 22 -29.54 -7.21 12.74
CA ILE A 22 -29.06 -6.20 11.77
C ILE A 22 -27.61 -5.81 12.11
N LEU A 23 -27.30 -5.61 13.39
CA LEU A 23 -25.94 -5.30 13.85
C LEU A 23 -24.94 -6.43 13.56
N THR A 24 -25.38 -7.69 13.74
CA THR A 24 -24.54 -8.87 13.41
C THR A 24 -24.31 -8.99 11.90
N LEU A 25 -25.33 -8.83 11.09
CA LEU A 25 -25.22 -8.81 9.64
C LEU A 25 -24.27 -7.70 9.15
N GLN A 26 -24.41 -6.48 9.68
CA GLN A 26 -23.49 -5.39 9.33
C GLN A 26 -22.03 -5.66 9.72
N LYS A 27 -21.79 -6.31 10.88
CA LYS A 27 -20.46 -6.75 11.29
C LYS A 27 -19.90 -7.82 10.33
N SER A 28 -20.71 -8.83 10.00
CA SER A 28 -20.31 -9.89 9.08
C SER A 28 -19.98 -9.36 7.69
N VAL A 29 -20.82 -8.50 7.13
CA VAL A 29 -20.59 -7.84 5.84
C VAL A 29 -19.27 -7.05 5.84
N LYS A 30 -19.00 -6.26 6.89
CA LYS A 30 -17.74 -5.53 7.03
C LYS A 30 -16.52 -6.45 7.10
N VAL A 31 -16.64 -7.61 7.76
CA VAL A 31 -15.56 -8.61 7.84
C VAL A 31 -15.32 -9.23 6.47
N ILE A 32 -16.37 -9.65 5.77
CA ILE A 32 -16.28 -10.23 4.42
C ILE A 32 -15.61 -9.26 3.46
N PHE A 33 -16.06 -7.98 3.39
CA PHE A 33 -15.42 -6.97 2.54
C PHE A 33 -13.95 -6.75 2.88
N ARG A 34 -13.59 -6.80 4.17
CA ARG A 34 -12.20 -6.71 4.60
C ARG A 34 -11.38 -7.91 4.13
N MET A 35 -11.93 -9.12 4.24
CA MET A 35 -11.26 -10.34 3.77
C MET A 35 -11.10 -10.35 2.25
N LEU A 36 -12.16 -10.00 1.49
CA LEU A 36 -12.13 -9.89 0.04
C LEU A 36 -11.07 -8.88 -0.46
N PHE A 37 -10.72 -7.88 0.33
CA PHE A 37 -9.66 -6.94 -0.02
C PHE A 37 -8.27 -7.44 0.43
N TRP A 38 -8.12 -7.85 1.70
CA TRP A 38 -6.80 -8.15 2.26
C TRP A 38 -6.24 -9.51 1.85
N VAL A 39 -7.09 -10.51 1.59
CA VAL A 39 -6.62 -11.85 1.17
C VAL A 39 -5.96 -11.78 -0.22
N PRO A 40 -6.55 -11.17 -1.25
CA PRO A 40 -5.87 -10.97 -2.54
C PRO A 40 -4.59 -10.12 -2.40
N VAL A 41 -4.62 -9.01 -1.66
CA VAL A 41 -3.44 -8.17 -1.46
C VAL A 41 -2.29 -8.97 -0.85
N ALA A 42 -2.56 -9.75 0.20
CA ALA A 42 -1.54 -10.60 0.82
C ALA A 42 -1.09 -11.72 -0.13
N GLY A 43 -2.02 -12.37 -0.82
CA GLY A 43 -1.72 -13.45 -1.76
C GLY A 43 -0.81 -13.00 -2.91
N PHE A 44 -1.18 -11.91 -3.59
CA PHE A 44 -0.34 -11.34 -4.66
C PHE A 44 0.99 -10.80 -4.16
N SER A 45 1.03 -10.24 -2.94
CA SER A 45 2.28 -9.80 -2.32
C SER A 45 3.24 -10.98 -2.06
N LEU A 46 2.71 -12.08 -1.50
CA LEU A 46 3.50 -13.30 -1.26
C LEU A 46 3.93 -13.96 -2.57
N LEU A 47 3.05 -14.00 -3.57
CA LEU A 47 3.37 -14.51 -4.91
C LEU A 47 4.49 -13.69 -5.55
N LEU A 48 4.47 -12.37 -5.40
CA LEU A 48 5.53 -11.50 -5.91
C LEU A 48 6.86 -11.77 -5.23
N ILE A 49 6.87 -11.93 -3.90
CA ILE A 49 8.07 -12.30 -3.15
C ILE A 49 8.58 -13.66 -3.64
N TYR A 50 7.70 -14.65 -3.75
CA TYR A 50 8.05 -15.99 -4.23
C TYR A 50 8.68 -15.94 -5.63
N ASN A 51 8.07 -15.22 -6.58
CA ASN A 51 8.58 -15.05 -7.94
C ASN A 51 9.88 -14.22 -8.02
N THR A 52 10.27 -13.54 -6.94
CA THR A 52 11.55 -12.83 -6.86
C THR A 52 12.70 -13.75 -6.44
N LEU A 53 12.42 -14.80 -5.68
CA LEU A 53 13.44 -15.71 -5.12
C LEU A 53 14.31 -16.38 -6.21
N PRO A 54 13.77 -16.87 -7.35
CA PRO A 54 14.59 -17.52 -8.37
C PRO A 54 15.70 -16.63 -8.95
N TYR A 55 15.52 -15.29 -8.98
CA TYR A 55 16.55 -14.37 -9.46
C TYR A 55 17.83 -14.46 -8.65
N PHE A 56 17.77 -14.87 -7.37
CA PHE A 56 18.95 -15.05 -6.51
C PHE A 56 19.70 -16.35 -6.76
N SER A 57 19.30 -17.16 -7.77
CA SER A 57 20.17 -18.20 -8.35
C SER A 57 21.29 -17.60 -9.23
N PHE A 58 21.18 -16.29 -9.54
CA PHE A 58 22.10 -15.57 -10.41
C PHE A 58 22.23 -16.18 -11.82
N SER A 59 21.25 -16.96 -12.26
CA SER A 59 21.16 -17.49 -13.62
C SER A 59 20.79 -16.37 -14.60
N ASN A 60 21.37 -16.41 -15.79
CA ASN A 60 21.04 -15.49 -16.87
C ASN A 60 19.84 -15.96 -17.73
N GLU A 61 19.19 -17.05 -17.37
CA GLU A 61 18.09 -17.67 -18.13
C GLU A 61 16.73 -16.97 -17.96
N PHE A 62 16.67 -15.94 -17.12
CA PHE A 62 15.42 -15.18 -16.94
C PHE A 62 15.19 -14.25 -18.14
N SER A 63 14.00 -14.33 -18.73
CA SER A 63 13.63 -13.53 -19.90
C SER A 63 13.86 -12.04 -19.73
N PHE A 64 13.67 -11.49 -18.54
CA PHE A 64 13.96 -10.09 -18.24
C PHE A 64 15.46 -9.77 -18.30
N ILE A 65 16.32 -10.67 -17.83
CA ILE A 65 17.78 -10.50 -17.85
C ILE A 65 18.29 -10.68 -19.30
N GLU A 66 17.77 -11.68 -20.00
CA GLU A 66 18.11 -11.96 -21.40
C GLU A 66 17.76 -10.79 -22.31
N GLU A 67 16.52 -10.27 -22.25
CA GLU A 67 16.06 -9.10 -23.02
C GLU A 67 16.94 -7.87 -22.79
N ARG A 68 17.60 -7.77 -21.64
CA ARG A 68 18.41 -6.63 -21.20
C ARG A 68 19.85 -6.96 -20.93
N SER A 69 20.35 -8.02 -21.53
CA SER A 69 21.70 -8.53 -21.30
C SER A 69 22.80 -7.46 -21.45
N PHE A 70 22.61 -6.49 -22.34
CA PHE A 70 23.53 -5.36 -22.50
C PHE A 70 23.67 -4.47 -21.25
N LEU A 71 22.60 -4.28 -20.46
CA LEU A 71 22.65 -3.54 -19.20
C LEU A 71 23.34 -4.36 -18.10
N PHE A 72 23.12 -5.68 -18.10
CA PHE A 72 23.70 -6.58 -17.11
C PHE A 72 25.20 -6.83 -17.30
N LYS A 73 25.80 -6.40 -18.42
CA LYS A 73 27.27 -6.32 -18.59
C LYS A 73 27.87 -5.21 -17.69
N ASN A 74 27.09 -4.22 -17.28
CA ASN A 74 27.55 -3.18 -16.37
C ASN A 74 27.39 -3.67 -14.92
N ASN A 75 28.47 -3.88 -14.21
CA ASN A 75 28.48 -4.38 -12.84
C ASN A 75 27.67 -3.49 -11.88
N PHE A 76 27.63 -2.18 -12.10
CA PHE A 76 26.88 -1.26 -11.28
C PHE A 76 25.37 -1.45 -11.48
N TYR A 77 24.89 -1.57 -12.74
CA TYR A 77 23.49 -1.87 -13.03
C TYR A 77 23.09 -3.23 -12.45
N TYR A 78 23.92 -4.24 -12.63
CA TYR A 78 23.74 -5.59 -12.08
C TYR A 78 23.54 -5.53 -10.56
N THR A 79 24.44 -4.86 -9.85
CA THR A 79 24.35 -4.70 -8.39
C THR A 79 23.09 -3.94 -7.96
N CYS A 80 22.77 -2.83 -8.63
CA CYS A 80 21.55 -2.05 -8.34
C CYS A 80 20.27 -2.88 -8.55
N PHE A 81 20.23 -3.71 -9.59
CA PHE A 81 19.09 -4.59 -9.86
C PHE A 81 18.85 -5.55 -8.70
N TYR A 82 19.87 -6.29 -8.27
CA TYR A 82 19.70 -7.26 -7.17
C TYR A 82 19.39 -6.60 -5.84
N ILE A 83 19.99 -5.45 -5.55
CA ILE A 83 19.62 -4.67 -4.36
C ILE A 83 18.16 -4.23 -4.45
N HIS A 84 17.72 -3.75 -5.62
CA HIS A 84 16.36 -3.26 -5.81
C HIS A 84 15.31 -4.36 -5.62
N ILE A 85 15.49 -5.53 -6.23
CA ILE A 85 14.53 -6.63 -6.09
C ILE A 85 14.49 -7.19 -4.66
N ALA A 86 15.65 -7.28 -3.98
CA ALA A 86 15.71 -7.66 -2.57
C ALA A 86 15.00 -6.62 -1.68
N ALA A 87 15.29 -5.33 -1.89
CA ALA A 87 14.64 -4.23 -1.18
C ALA A 87 13.13 -4.25 -1.40
N GLY A 88 12.67 -4.48 -2.63
CA GLY A 88 11.24 -4.60 -2.96
C GLY A 88 10.56 -5.73 -2.19
N ALA A 89 11.15 -6.92 -2.17
CA ALA A 89 10.63 -8.06 -1.43
C ALA A 89 10.52 -7.78 0.08
N ILE A 90 11.57 -7.19 0.67
CA ILE A 90 11.59 -6.81 2.10
C ILE A 90 10.54 -5.72 2.38
N CYS A 91 10.41 -4.70 1.53
CA CYS A 91 9.42 -3.65 1.69
C CYS A 91 7.99 -4.18 1.64
N ILE A 92 7.69 -5.08 0.71
CA ILE A 92 6.37 -5.69 0.59
C ILE A 92 6.07 -6.55 1.83
N GLY A 93 7.02 -7.40 2.25
CA GLY A 93 6.86 -8.24 3.44
C GLY A 93 6.65 -7.43 4.73
N THR A 94 7.48 -6.41 4.95
CA THR A 94 7.34 -5.53 6.12
C THR A 94 6.06 -4.69 6.07
N SER A 95 5.60 -4.33 4.88
CA SER A 95 4.34 -3.60 4.69
C SER A 95 3.13 -4.41 5.15
N LEU A 96 3.06 -5.70 4.86
CA LEU A 96 1.99 -6.58 5.35
C LEU A 96 1.91 -6.58 6.89
N ILE A 97 3.07 -6.53 7.55
CA ILE A 97 3.16 -6.44 9.01
C ILE A 97 2.69 -5.04 9.50
N GLN A 98 3.17 -3.96 8.85
CA GLN A 98 2.93 -2.58 9.25
C GLN A 98 1.45 -2.18 9.18
N PHE A 99 0.72 -2.65 8.16
CA PHE A 99 -0.70 -2.32 7.97
C PHE A 99 -1.65 -3.30 8.67
N SER A 100 -1.13 -4.33 9.34
CA SER A 100 -1.92 -5.24 10.18
C SER A 100 -2.31 -4.58 11.50
N ARG A 101 -3.59 -4.21 11.63
CA ARG A 101 -4.14 -3.70 12.91
C ARG A 101 -4.03 -4.73 14.03
N TYR A 102 -4.04 -6.01 13.70
CA TYR A 102 -3.88 -7.09 14.67
C TYR A 102 -2.48 -7.05 15.28
N ILE A 103 -1.43 -6.98 14.44
CA ILE A 103 -0.04 -6.92 14.90
C ILE A 103 0.20 -5.64 15.70
N LEU A 104 -0.28 -4.49 15.23
CA LEU A 104 -0.13 -3.23 15.96
C LEU A 104 -0.75 -3.26 17.35
N LYS A 105 -1.89 -3.94 17.53
CA LYS A 105 -2.55 -4.09 18.84
C LYS A 105 -1.83 -5.10 19.73
N LYS A 106 -1.36 -6.23 19.15
CA LYS A 106 -0.75 -7.34 19.90
C LYS A 106 0.70 -7.05 20.29
N SER A 107 1.48 -6.41 19.40
CA SER A 107 2.92 -6.14 19.63
C SER A 107 3.37 -4.86 18.97
N LYS A 108 3.45 -3.79 19.77
CA LYS A 108 4.04 -2.52 19.34
C LYS A 108 5.54 -2.66 19.01
N SER A 109 6.22 -3.66 19.60
CA SER A 109 7.64 -3.93 19.34
C SER A 109 7.86 -4.43 17.92
N ILE A 110 7.06 -5.41 17.46
CA ILE A 110 7.11 -5.93 16.09
C ILE A 110 6.81 -4.82 15.08
N HIS A 111 5.77 -4.01 15.34
CA HIS A 111 5.44 -2.88 14.48
C HIS A 111 6.62 -1.88 14.38
N ARG A 112 7.26 -1.52 15.49
CA ARG A 112 8.39 -0.61 15.49
C ARG A 112 9.64 -1.19 14.81
N PHE A 113 9.94 -2.47 15.04
CA PHE A 113 11.09 -3.13 14.43
C PHE A 113 10.92 -3.26 12.90
N SER A 114 9.80 -3.81 12.45
CA SER A 114 9.53 -3.94 11.01
C SER A 114 9.39 -2.59 10.31
N GLY A 115 8.89 -1.55 11.01
CA GLY A 115 8.85 -0.18 10.50
C GLY A 115 10.22 0.44 10.30
N LYS A 116 11.16 0.20 11.21
CA LYS A 116 12.57 0.63 11.04
C LYS A 116 13.21 -0.03 9.83
N ILE A 117 12.98 -1.35 9.65
CA ILE A 117 13.47 -2.08 8.47
C ILE A 117 12.88 -1.47 7.19
N TYR A 118 11.55 -1.28 7.14
CA TYR A 118 10.90 -0.66 5.99
C TYR A 118 11.51 0.68 5.62
N VAL A 119 11.61 1.60 6.60
CA VAL A 119 12.14 2.95 6.38
C VAL A 119 13.59 2.91 5.90
N PHE A 120 14.44 2.10 6.56
CA PHE A 120 15.84 1.95 6.17
C PHE A 120 15.96 1.43 4.73
N VAL A 121 15.24 0.36 4.41
CA VAL A 121 15.31 -0.28 3.08
C VAL A 121 14.78 0.67 2.00
N VAL A 122 13.70 1.41 2.25
CA VAL A 122 13.20 2.39 1.26
C VAL A 122 14.19 3.51 1.03
N LEU A 123 14.69 4.15 2.09
CA LEU A 123 15.50 5.36 1.97
C LEU A 123 16.92 5.08 1.43
N PHE A 124 17.51 3.94 1.76
CA PHE A 124 18.92 3.68 1.44
C PHE A 124 19.11 2.65 0.32
N LEU A 125 18.13 1.82 0.04
CA LEU A 125 18.23 0.75 -0.95
C LEU A 125 17.19 0.88 -2.07
N GLY A 126 15.90 0.75 -1.74
CA GLY A 126 14.82 0.61 -2.72
C GLY A 126 14.61 1.84 -3.60
N ALA A 127 14.45 3.01 -2.99
CA ALA A 127 14.21 4.25 -3.75
C ALA A 127 15.45 4.74 -4.50
N PRO A 128 16.68 4.75 -3.94
CA PRO A 128 17.86 5.14 -4.70
C PRO A 128 18.17 4.22 -5.88
N THR A 129 18.14 2.91 -5.70
CA THR A 129 18.36 1.95 -6.80
C THR A 129 17.23 2.00 -7.82
N GLY A 130 15.98 2.18 -7.38
CA GLY A 130 14.83 2.38 -8.26
C GLY A 130 14.95 3.63 -9.10
N LEU A 131 15.42 4.73 -8.51
CA LEU A 131 15.69 5.98 -9.23
C LEU A 131 16.78 5.79 -10.29
N PHE A 132 17.87 5.13 -9.95
CA PHE A 132 18.93 4.82 -10.93
C PHE A 132 18.40 3.92 -12.07
N MET A 133 17.67 2.87 -11.75
CA MET A 133 17.13 1.94 -12.75
C MET A 133 16.05 2.58 -13.64
N SER A 134 15.37 3.62 -13.17
CA SER A 134 14.33 4.31 -13.94
C SER A 134 14.86 4.94 -15.24
N PHE A 135 16.13 5.34 -15.29
CA PHE A 135 16.76 5.85 -16.52
C PHE A 135 16.81 4.80 -17.63
N PHE A 136 16.85 3.54 -17.25
CA PHE A 136 16.93 2.39 -18.15
C PHE A 136 15.62 1.61 -18.26
N ALA A 137 14.52 2.17 -17.72
CA ALA A 137 13.22 1.50 -17.75
C ALA A 137 12.71 1.32 -19.18
N LYS A 138 11.89 0.27 -19.39
CA LYS A 138 11.22 -0.02 -20.68
C LYS A 138 10.16 1.05 -20.94
N GLY A 139 9.89 1.31 -22.21
CA GLY A 139 8.89 2.29 -22.65
C GLY A 139 9.51 3.60 -23.13
N SER A 140 8.68 4.59 -23.31
CA SER A 140 9.02 5.93 -23.80
C SER A 140 9.64 6.80 -22.69
N PHE A 141 9.87 8.05 -22.99
CA PHE A 141 10.28 9.06 -22.02
C PHE A 141 9.30 9.15 -20.84
N TRP A 142 7.99 9.03 -21.07
CA TRP A 142 6.95 9.21 -20.06
C TRP A 142 6.95 8.09 -19.01
N GLU A 143 7.17 6.83 -19.41
CA GLU A 143 7.27 5.71 -18.47
C GLU A 143 8.52 5.85 -17.60
N ARG A 144 9.66 6.28 -18.19
CA ARG A 144 10.88 6.57 -17.41
C ARG A 144 10.66 7.68 -16.41
N ALA A 145 10.04 8.79 -16.85
CA ALA A 145 9.69 9.91 -15.99
C ALA A 145 8.74 9.50 -14.85
N LEU A 146 7.77 8.63 -15.13
CA LEU A 146 6.86 8.10 -14.13
C LEU A 146 7.58 7.23 -13.09
N PHE A 147 8.51 6.37 -13.51
CA PHE A 147 9.34 5.60 -12.57
C PHE A 147 10.24 6.51 -11.72
N MET A 148 10.84 7.54 -12.31
CA MET A 148 11.62 8.54 -11.58
C MET A 148 10.76 9.24 -10.53
N PHE A 149 9.58 9.71 -10.93
CA PHE A 149 8.61 10.31 -10.02
C PHE A 149 8.22 9.36 -8.89
N MET A 150 7.90 8.11 -9.22
CA MET A 150 7.52 7.09 -8.24
C MET A 150 8.64 6.86 -7.22
N ALA A 151 9.89 6.72 -7.66
CA ALA A 151 11.03 6.52 -6.76
C ALA A 151 11.27 7.74 -5.86
N GLY A 152 11.23 8.94 -6.42
CA GLY A 152 11.36 10.20 -5.67
C GLY A 152 10.22 10.40 -4.68
N TRP A 153 8.97 10.16 -5.09
CA TRP A 153 7.81 10.27 -4.22
C TRP A 153 7.83 9.24 -3.09
N TRP A 154 8.27 8.01 -3.38
CA TRP A 154 8.44 6.97 -2.37
C TRP A 154 9.47 7.37 -1.32
N PHE A 155 10.62 7.91 -1.75
CA PHE A 155 11.65 8.44 -0.87
C PHE A 155 11.09 9.57 0.02
N ILE A 156 10.50 10.60 -0.59
CA ILE A 156 9.99 11.79 0.10
C ILE A 156 8.92 11.42 1.14
N THR A 157 7.93 10.63 0.74
CA THR A 157 6.84 10.25 1.65
C THR A 157 7.32 9.40 2.83
N THR A 158 8.31 8.53 2.60
CA THR A 158 8.93 7.74 3.67
C THR A 158 9.74 8.62 4.62
N LEU A 159 10.51 9.58 4.09
CA LEU A 159 11.27 10.54 4.88
C LEU A 159 10.36 11.41 5.76
N TYR A 160 9.26 11.93 5.20
CA TYR A 160 8.26 12.67 6.00
C TYR A 160 7.56 11.76 7.02
N GLY A 161 7.32 10.51 6.69
CA GLY A 161 6.83 9.53 7.67
C GLY A 161 7.77 9.35 8.85
N LEU A 162 9.08 9.24 8.59
CA LEU A 162 10.11 9.14 9.62
C LEU A 162 10.20 10.42 10.45
N THR A 163 10.28 11.58 9.82
CA THR A 163 10.44 12.86 10.53
C THR A 163 9.23 13.19 11.41
N THR A 164 8.02 12.87 10.95
CA THR A 164 6.80 13.12 11.73
C THR A 164 6.69 12.24 12.97
N ILE A 165 7.16 10.97 12.92
CA ILE A 165 7.15 10.12 14.12
C ILE A 165 8.21 10.57 15.14
N HIS A 166 9.37 11.06 14.70
CA HIS A 166 10.36 11.66 15.60
C HIS A 166 9.81 12.90 16.31
N LYS A 167 8.97 13.68 15.64
CA LYS A 167 8.23 14.81 16.22
C LYS A 167 7.02 14.37 17.07
N LYS A 168 6.85 13.06 17.32
CA LYS A 168 5.72 12.46 18.05
C LYS A 168 4.34 12.73 17.43
N ASN A 169 4.28 13.20 16.19
CA ASN A 169 3.03 13.43 15.46
C ASN A 169 2.57 12.13 14.76
N VAL A 170 1.87 11.28 15.52
CA VAL A 170 1.42 9.96 15.05
C VAL A 170 0.39 10.07 13.90
N ILE A 171 -0.42 11.14 13.89
CA ILE A 171 -1.43 11.34 12.84
C ILE A 171 -0.74 11.62 11.51
N ALA A 172 0.16 12.59 11.48
CA ALA A 172 0.93 12.91 10.28
C ALA A 172 1.80 11.73 9.83
N HIS A 173 2.46 11.03 10.76
CA HIS A 173 3.20 9.80 10.46
C HIS A 173 2.34 8.79 9.70
N LYS A 174 1.15 8.52 10.20
CA LYS A 174 0.23 7.56 9.57
C LYS A 174 -0.15 7.99 8.14
N VAL A 175 -0.43 9.27 7.93
CA VAL A 175 -0.77 9.83 6.61
C VAL A 175 0.39 9.66 5.64
N TRP A 176 1.61 10.04 6.02
CA TRP A 176 2.79 9.92 5.17
C TRP A 176 3.17 8.48 4.89
N MET A 177 3.06 7.58 5.87
CA MET A 177 3.30 6.15 5.66
C MET A 177 2.26 5.50 4.75
N MET A 178 1.00 5.98 4.73
CA MET A 178 0.01 5.51 3.76
C MET A 178 0.38 5.88 2.33
N ARG A 179 0.90 7.10 2.11
CA ARG A 179 1.42 7.54 0.81
C ARG A 179 2.64 6.71 0.38
N SER A 180 3.58 6.50 1.30
CA SER A 180 4.75 5.64 1.06
C SER A 180 4.34 4.21 0.68
N TYR A 181 3.41 3.63 1.42
CA TYR A 181 2.92 2.29 1.15
C TYR A 181 2.21 2.16 -0.21
N SER A 182 1.48 3.19 -0.63
CA SER A 182 0.83 3.18 -1.95
C SER A 182 1.85 3.01 -3.08
N MET A 183 3.06 3.56 -2.93
CA MET A 183 4.15 3.36 -3.90
C MET A 183 4.71 1.94 -3.86
N ALA A 184 4.92 1.38 -2.67
CA ALA A 184 5.34 -0.02 -2.54
C ALA A 184 4.32 -0.99 -3.17
N MET A 185 3.02 -0.71 -3.01
CA MET A 185 1.95 -1.52 -3.59
C MET A 185 1.87 -1.45 -5.12
N THR A 186 2.48 -0.45 -5.75
CA THR A 186 2.52 -0.35 -7.22
C THR A 186 3.16 -1.60 -7.84
N ALA A 187 4.16 -2.19 -7.20
CA ALA A 187 4.76 -3.43 -7.68
C ALA A 187 3.78 -4.61 -7.74
N VAL A 188 2.80 -4.65 -6.85
CA VAL A 188 1.75 -5.68 -6.81
C VAL A 188 0.64 -5.35 -7.81
N THR A 189 0.10 -4.13 -7.75
CA THR A 189 -1.04 -3.73 -8.59
C THR A 189 -0.67 -3.69 -10.07
N PHE A 190 0.55 -3.29 -10.42
CA PHE A 190 1.07 -3.35 -11.78
C PHE A 190 0.96 -4.77 -12.35
N ARG A 191 1.37 -5.80 -11.60
CA ARG A 191 1.30 -7.19 -12.05
C ARG A 191 -0.13 -7.68 -12.17
N VAL A 192 -0.99 -7.26 -11.27
CA VAL A 192 -2.43 -7.61 -11.34
C VAL A 192 -3.04 -7.01 -12.61
N TYR A 193 -2.84 -5.72 -12.89
CA TYR A 193 -3.35 -5.10 -14.10
C TYR A 193 -2.73 -5.71 -15.36
N HIS A 194 -1.41 -5.99 -15.32
CA HIS A 194 -0.73 -6.61 -16.46
C HIS A 194 -1.31 -7.98 -16.81
N ILE A 195 -1.64 -8.81 -15.82
CA ILE A 195 -2.31 -10.10 -16.01
C ILE A 195 -3.73 -9.89 -16.56
N VAL A 196 -4.50 -8.96 -16.00
CA VAL A 196 -5.87 -8.67 -16.44
C VAL A 196 -5.90 -8.24 -17.90
N PHE A 197 -5.07 -7.27 -18.30
CA PHE A 197 -5.02 -6.78 -19.68
C PHE A 197 -4.47 -7.83 -20.66
N PHE A 198 -3.53 -8.66 -20.22
CA PHE A 198 -3.08 -9.80 -21.02
C PHE A 198 -4.22 -10.78 -21.31
N LEU A 199 -5.04 -11.11 -20.30
CA LEU A 199 -6.20 -11.98 -20.47
C LEU A 199 -7.31 -11.34 -21.34
N MET A 200 -7.35 -10.01 -21.41
CA MET A 200 -8.24 -9.27 -22.30
C MET A 200 -7.71 -9.17 -23.75
N GLY A 201 -6.53 -9.71 -24.05
CA GLY A 201 -5.96 -9.72 -25.40
C GLY A 201 -5.24 -8.42 -25.81
N TRP A 202 -4.86 -7.56 -24.84
CA TRP A 202 -4.15 -6.32 -25.14
C TRP A 202 -2.72 -6.59 -25.61
N GLY A 203 -2.23 -5.75 -26.54
CA GLY A 203 -0.85 -5.80 -27.03
C GLY A 203 0.17 -5.63 -25.91
N HIS A 204 1.34 -6.25 -26.05
CA HIS A 204 2.35 -6.29 -24.97
C HIS A 204 2.80 -4.90 -24.51
N LEU A 205 3.01 -3.95 -25.45
CA LEU A 205 3.47 -2.60 -25.12
C LEU A 205 2.36 -1.78 -24.44
N GLU A 206 1.16 -1.75 -25.04
CA GLU A 206 -0.02 -1.06 -24.50
C GLU A 206 -0.39 -1.57 -23.12
N ASN A 207 -0.36 -2.90 -22.94
CA ASN A 207 -0.60 -3.53 -21.64
C ASN A 207 0.42 -3.04 -20.59
N TYR A 208 1.72 -3.00 -20.95
CA TYR A 208 2.77 -2.54 -20.04
C TYR A 208 2.56 -1.07 -19.61
N GLU A 209 2.37 -0.18 -20.58
CA GLU A 209 2.20 1.25 -20.33
C GLU A 209 0.96 1.52 -19.48
N LEU A 210 -0.20 0.99 -19.88
CA LEU A 210 -1.45 1.21 -19.18
C LEU A 210 -1.43 0.64 -17.76
N SER A 211 -0.88 -0.57 -17.59
CA SER A 211 -0.72 -1.18 -16.26
C SER A 211 0.14 -0.32 -15.35
N LEU A 212 1.21 0.29 -15.88
CA LEU A 212 2.10 1.16 -15.12
C LEU A 212 1.37 2.44 -14.68
N TRP A 213 0.74 3.14 -15.62
CA TRP A 213 0.03 4.39 -15.32
C TRP A 213 -1.10 4.19 -14.32
N ILE A 214 -1.96 3.19 -14.53
CA ILE A 214 -3.08 2.91 -13.64
C ILE A 214 -2.59 2.49 -12.25
N SER A 215 -1.53 1.70 -12.17
CA SER A 215 -1.02 1.26 -10.86
C SER A 215 -0.44 2.40 -10.04
N VAL A 216 0.34 3.29 -10.64
CA VAL A 216 0.95 4.43 -9.93
C VAL A 216 -0.13 5.44 -9.53
N ILE A 217 -0.86 5.96 -10.51
CA ILE A 217 -1.87 7.02 -10.25
C ILE A 217 -3.03 6.47 -9.42
N GLY A 218 -3.52 5.27 -9.74
CA GLY A 218 -4.62 4.64 -9.02
C GLY A 218 -4.29 4.41 -7.54
N ASN A 219 -3.09 3.93 -7.23
CA ASN A 219 -2.65 3.74 -5.84
C ASN A 219 -2.52 5.07 -5.09
N MET A 220 -2.00 6.13 -5.74
CA MET A 220 -1.93 7.46 -5.14
C MET A 220 -3.32 8.00 -4.82
N LEU A 221 -4.23 7.99 -5.79
CA LEU A 221 -5.60 8.46 -5.60
C LEU A 221 -6.35 7.65 -4.54
N PHE A 222 -6.15 6.33 -4.53
CA PHE A 222 -6.75 5.46 -3.52
C PHE A 222 -6.23 5.76 -2.11
N ALA A 223 -4.92 6.03 -1.96
CA ALA A 223 -4.35 6.42 -0.67
C ALA A 223 -4.92 7.77 -0.20
N GLU A 224 -4.98 8.79 -1.07
CA GLU A 224 -5.55 10.09 -0.73
C GLU A 224 -7.05 9.98 -0.38
N TRP A 225 -7.81 9.15 -1.09
CA TRP A 225 -9.21 8.90 -0.77
C TRP A 225 -9.38 8.27 0.62
N ILE A 226 -8.53 7.30 0.99
CA ILE A 226 -8.56 6.71 2.34
C ILE A 226 -8.20 7.76 3.40
N ILE A 227 -7.17 8.57 3.15
CA ILE A 227 -6.75 9.66 4.05
C ILE A 227 -7.88 10.66 4.27
N TYR A 228 -8.50 11.11 3.18
CA TYR A 228 -9.65 12.02 3.23
C TYR A 228 -10.81 11.43 4.03
N ARG A 229 -11.18 10.17 3.79
CA ARG A 229 -12.23 9.49 4.56
C ARG A 229 -11.91 9.38 6.06
N GLN A 230 -10.65 9.12 6.40
CA GLN A 230 -10.23 9.03 7.80
C GLN A 230 -10.25 10.40 8.48
N SER A 231 -9.82 11.47 7.83
CA SER A 231 -9.87 12.84 8.36
C SER A 231 -11.30 13.31 8.62
N LYS A 232 -12.21 13.04 7.68
CA LYS A 232 -13.64 13.38 7.84
C LYS A 232 -14.30 12.64 9.02
N ASN A 233 -13.95 11.38 9.24
CA ASN A 233 -14.46 10.60 10.37
C ASN A 233 -13.86 11.08 11.70
N TYR A 234 -12.61 11.52 11.71
CA TYR A 234 -11.97 12.11 12.88
C TYR A 234 -12.63 13.43 13.27
N LEU A 235 -12.88 14.32 12.32
CA LEU A 235 -13.58 15.58 12.58
C LEU A 235 -15.01 15.36 13.11
N LYS A 236 -15.74 14.38 12.59
CA LYS A 236 -17.08 14.05 13.08
C LYS A 236 -17.09 13.58 14.55
N SER A 237 -16.01 12.96 15.03
CA SER A 237 -15.92 12.49 16.42
C SER A 237 -15.69 13.62 17.44
N PHE A 238 -15.44 14.86 16.99
CA PHE A 238 -15.33 16.04 17.85
C PHE A 238 -16.60 16.92 17.86
N VAL A 239 -17.56 16.63 16.99
CA VAL A 239 -18.80 17.43 16.85
C VAL A 239 -19.99 16.77 17.58
N ILE A 240 -19.78 15.60 18.19
CA ILE A 240 -20.75 14.89 19.04
C ILE A 240 -20.24 14.89 20.48
#